data_95159c4f1521d5ec64306e2324f7bc87
#
_entry.id   95159c4f1521d5ec64306e2324f7bc87
#
_cell.length_a   1.000
_cell.length_b   1.000
_cell.length_c   1.000
_cell.angle_alpha   90.00
_cell.angle_beta   90.00
_cell.angle_gamma   90.00
#
_symmetry.space_group_name_H-M   'P 1'
#
loop_
_entity.id
_entity.type
_entity.pdbx_description
1 polymer ?
#
loop_
_entity_poly.entity_id
_entity_poly.type
_entity_poly.pdbx_seq_one_letter_code
_entity_poly.pdbx_strand_id
1 'polypeptide(L)'
;TNTLGRKISIYGMDVSTLTADKAEQKLLDAFRSRKVQFKEGGSDVYQTTVSELGYDLDESALKSELTELQTTREANRKIFATQEDYKIAYQIQKNEEQEKKALASSNFGGKERTASVDAAVQYDEQQKQFVLVNDVQGNEIDETRLQSYVDQMLDDNFRLKLLGGDIQITLDTNVYQQPSVTVSDEMQNKVTGLNDQLNKYRSTTVTYTLGSTTEVIDAGTIETWLQITDDSLNIDQEAVKSYVQNLAAKYNTIYVPRTFHTSYGNDVTVSDNEYGFQIDQDGEVQQLLTDLASGTAVTRDPVYSIS
;
A
#
# COMPACT_ATOMS: atom_id res chain seq x y z
N THR A 1 -59.42 30.72 -3.84
CA THR A 1 -58.73 29.82 -2.90
C THR A 1 -57.27 29.65 -3.33
N ASN A 2 -56.38 30.16 -2.53
CA ASN A 2 -54.96 30.26 -2.81
C ASN A 2 -54.26 28.89 -2.59
N THR A 3 -54.64 27.87 -3.38
CA THR A 3 -54.13 26.51 -3.25
C THR A 3 -53.65 25.94 -4.59
N LEU A 4 -52.79 24.91 -4.54
CA LEU A 4 -52.29 24.19 -5.72
C LEU A 4 -53.41 23.45 -6.52
N GLY A 5 -54.62 23.33 -5.94
CA GLY A 5 -55.74 22.68 -6.59
C GLY A 5 -55.91 21.22 -6.20
N ARG A 6 -56.72 20.48 -6.99
CA ARG A 6 -57.05 19.07 -6.72
C ARG A 6 -56.22 18.15 -7.60
N LYS A 7 -56.01 16.89 -7.14
CA LYS A 7 -55.34 15.81 -7.86
C LYS A 7 -53.95 16.19 -8.36
N ILE A 8 -53.14 16.70 -7.46
CA ILE A 8 -51.76 17.10 -7.75
C ILE A 8 -50.80 16.41 -6.78
N SER A 9 -49.77 15.84 -7.31
CA SER A 9 -48.62 15.39 -6.58
C SER A 9 -47.34 16.04 -7.11
N ILE A 10 -46.34 16.09 -6.25
CA ILE A 10 -44.97 16.54 -6.60
C ILE A 10 -44.00 15.46 -6.19
N TYR A 11 -43.25 14.93 -7.13
CA TYR A 11 -42.37 13.77 -6.92
C TYR A 11 -43.08 12.61 -6.18
N GLY A 12 -44.33 12.33 -6.61
CA GLY A 12 -45.17 11.27 -6.05
C GLY A 12 -45.85 11.61 -4.72
N MET A 13 -45.60 12.80 -4.14
CA MET A 13 -46.21 13.22 -2.87
C MET A 13 -47.46 14.04 -3.15
N ASP A 14 -48.60 13.61 -2.61
CA ASP A 14 -49.88 14.34 -2.73
C ASP A 14 -49.80 15.68 -1.99
N VAL A 15 -49.98 16.76 -2.73
CA VAL A 15 -50.05 18.13 -2.26
C VAL A 15 -51.39 18.76 -2.63
N SER A 16 -52.41 17.96 -2.94
CA SER A 16 -53.76 18.42 -3.28
C SER A 16 -54.33 19.32 -2.21
N THR A 17 -54.91 20.41 -2.64
CA THR A 17 -55.55 21.43 -1.80
C THR A 17 -54.66 22.17 -0.81
N LEU A 18 -53.35 21.93 -0.84
CA LEU A 18 -52.41 22.70 -0.04
C LEU A 18 -52.08 24.06 -0.67
N THR A 19 -51.75 25.03 0.16
CA THR A 19 -51.10 26.27 -0.29
C THR A 19 -49.65 25.99 -0.64
N ALA A 20 -48.99 26.89 -1.38
CA ALA A 20 -47.55 26.73 -1.70
C ALA A 20 -46.70 26.56 -0.42
N ASP A 21 -46.96 27.38 0.63
CA ASP A 21 -46.23 27.27 1.91
C ASP A 21 -46.41 25.92 2.61
N LYS A 22 -47.64 25.38 2.63
CA LYS A 22 -47.89 24.05 3.23
C LYS A 22 -47.30 22.92 2.40
N ALA A 23 -47.30 23.03 1.09
CA ALA A 23 -46.66 22.09 0.19
C ALA A 23 -45.15 22.11 0.37
N GLU A 24 -44.55 23.30 0.48
CA GLU A 24 -43.12 23.47 0.79
C GLU A 24 -42.73 22.72 2.07
N GLN A 25 -43.43 23.01 3.18
CA GLN A 25 -43.14 22.30 4.44
C GLN A 25 -43.25 20.79 4.31
N LYS A 26 -44.33 20.33 3.65
CA LYS A 26 -44.53 18.89 3.46
C LYS A 26 -43.39 18.21 2.66
N LEU A 27 -42.94 18.89 1.60
CA LEU A 27 -41.84 18.38 0.76
C LEU A 27 -40.49 18.42 1.50
N LEU A 28 -40.21 19.52 2.23
CA LEU A 28 -39.02 19.66 3.05
C LEU A 28 -38.94 18.58 4.14
N ASP A 29 -40.06 18.40 4.89
CA ASP A 29 -40.12 17.37 5.94
C ASP A 29 -39.92 15.98 5.38
N ALA A 30 -40.50 15.68 4.23
CA ALA A 30 -40.33 14.38 3.57
C ALA A 30 -38.91 14.12 3.09
N PHE A 31 -38.24 15.17 2.62
CA PHE A 31 -36.81 15.05 2.23
C PHE A 31 -35.91 14.90 3.45
N ARG A 32 -36.06 15.80 4.42
CA ARG A 32 -35.22 15.88 5.64
C ARG A 32 -35.30 14.63 6.52
N SER A 33 -36.52 14.09 6.69
CA SER A 33 -36.77 12.94 7.56
C SER A 33 -36.50 11.57 6.88
N ARG A 34 -36.14 11.57 5.63
CA ARG A 34 -35.83 10.33 4.90
C ARG A 34 -34.70 9.58 5.59
N LYS A 35 -34.95 8.33 5.94
CA LYS A 35 -33.96 7.50 6.67
C LYS A 35 -32.84 7.02 5.76
N VAL A 36 -31.64 7.01 6.31
CA VAL A 36 -30.45 6.44 5.69
C VAL A 36 -29.93 5.34 6.60
N GLN A 37 -30.00 4.09 6.11
CA GLN A 37 -29.55 2.92 6.83
C GLN A 37 -28.21 2.45 6.27
N PHE A 38 -27.20 2.42 7.13
CA PHE A 38 -25.89 1.88 6.82
C PHE A 38 -25.83 0.40 7.22
N LYS A 39 -25.34 -0.42 6.32
CA LYS A 39 -25.13 -1.86 6.51
C LYS A 39 -23.67 -2.22 6.27
N GLU A 40 -23.19 -3.22 6.98
CA GLU A 40 -21.86 -3.78 6.79
C GLU A 40 -21.90 -5.29 7.08
N GLY A 41 -21.44 -6.10 6.12
CA GLY A 41 -21.48 -7.54 6.25
C GLY A 41 -22.90 -8.12 6.48
N GLY A 42 -23.93 -7.50 5.89
CA GLY A 42 -25.33 -7.91 6.02
C GLY A 42 -26.01 -7.45 7.32
N SER A 43 -25.32 -6.76 8.22
CA SER A 43 -25.87 -6.24 9.47
C SER A 43 -26.08 -4.73 9.40
N ASP A 44 -27.13 -4.26 10.09
CA ASP A 44 -27.37 -2.83 10.28
C ASP A 44 -26.34 -2.29 11.30
N VAL A 45 -25.60 -1.24 10.92
CA VAL A 45 -24.54 -0.67 11.76
C VAL A 45 -24.77 0.76 12.18
N TYR A 46 -25.57 1.51 11.42
CA TYR A 46 -25.91 2.91 11.73
C TYR A 46 -27.15 3.34 10.98
N GLN A 47 -28.02 4.08 11.64
CA GLN A 47 -29.19 4.70 11.04
C GLN A 47 -29.21 6.19 11.35
N THR A 48 -29.47 6.98 10.34
CA THR A 48 -29.57 8.45 10.43
C THR A 48 -30.65 8.97 9.48
N THR A 49 -30.72 10.25 9.30
CA THR A 49 -31.61 10.90 8.32
C THR A 49 -30.79 11.71 7.33
N VAL A 50 -31.38 12.02 6.19
CA VAL A 50 -30.80 12.91 5.18
C VAL A 50 -30.43 14.27 5.79
N SER A 51 -31.28 14.84 6.65
CA SER A 51 -31.02 16.12 7.34
C SER A 51 -29.82 16.00 8.31
N GLU A 52 -29.73 14.92 9.10
CA GLU A 52 -28.64 14.74 10.05
C GLU A 52 -27.30 14.59 9.32
N LEU A 53 -27.28 14.06 8.10
CA LEU A 53 -26.11 14.02 7.23
C LEU A 53 -25.77 15.36 6.57
N GLY A 54 -26.51 16.42 6.88
CA GLY A 54 -26.20 17.76 6.37
C GLY A 54 -26.79 18.10 5.00
N TYR A 55 -27.69 17.27 4.46
CA TYR A 55 -28.34 17.51 3.19
C TYR A 55 -29.69 18.18 3.41
N ASP A 56 -30.03 19.16 2.56
CA ASP A 56 -31.32 19.87 2.55
C ASP A 56 -31.67 20.29 1.14
N LEU A 57 -32.97 20.62 0.94
CA LEU A 57 -33.41 21.32 -0.25
C LEU A 57 -33.27 22.82 -0.02
N ASP A 58 -32.92 23.57 -1.08
CA ASP A 58 -32.93 25.03 -1.03
C ASP A 58 -34.38 25.53 -0.90
N GLU A 59 -34.70 26.06 0.29
CA GLU A 59 -36.06 26.52 0.63
C GLU A 59 -36.52 27.65 -0.30
N SER A 60 -35.65 28.61 -0.59
CA SER A 60 -35.98 29.75 -1.43
C SER A 60 -36.33 29.36 -2.86
N ALA A 61 -35.50 28.44 -3.42
CA ALA A 61 -35.73 27.90 -4.75
C ALA A 61 -37.03 27.08 -4.79
N LEU A 62 -37.24 26.20 -3.80
CA LEU A 62 -38.45 25.38 -3.71
C LEU A 62 -39.72 26.24 -3.58
N LYS A 63 -39.70 27.27 -2.72
CA LYS A 63 -40.82 28.21 -2.53
C LYS A 63 -41.14 28.96 -3.81
N SER A 64 -40.12 29.40 -4.55
CA SER A 64 -40.33 30.11 -5.83
C SER A 64 -41.05 29.23 -6.85
N GLU A 65 -40.60 27.98 -7.01
CA GLU A 65 -41.17 26.98 -7.92
C GLU A 65 -42.63 26.66 -7.54
N LEU A 66 -42.94 26.48 -6.26
CA LEU A 66 -44.28 26.17 -5.77
C LEU A 66 -45.24 27.37 -5.95
N THR A 67 -44.74 28.58 -5.75
CA THR A 67 -45.52 29.81 -5.96
C THR A 67 -45.85 29.98 -7.44
N GLU A 68 -44.91 29.77 -8.33
CA GLU A 68 -45.10 29.80 -9.77
C GLU A 68 -46.12 28.73 -10.22
N LEU A 69 -45.94 27.48 -9.73
CA LEU A 69 -46.88 26.39 -10.01
C LEU A 69 -48.29 26.70 -9.54
N GLN A 70 -48.47 27.28 -8.34
CA GLN A 70 -49.76 27.68 -7.81
C GLN A 70 -50.41 28.74 -8.73
N THR A 71 -49.65 29.76 -9.11
CA THR A 71 -50.15 30.87 -9.98
C THR A 71 -50.58 30.31 -11.35
N THR A 72 -49.76 29.44 -11.94
CA THR A 72 -50.07 28.84 -13.23
C THR A 72 -51.33 27.97 -13.18
N ARG A 73 -51.50 27.20 -12.12
CA ARG A 73 -52.66 26.33 -11.95
C ARG A 73 -53.93 27.12 -11.64
N GLU A 74 -53.86 28.22 -10.91
CA GLU A 74 -54.99 29.14 -10.68
C GLU A 74 -55.47 29.79 -11.97
N ALA A 75 -54.54 30.20 -12.83
CA ALA A 75 -54.86 30.76 -14.15
C ALA A 75 -55.52 29.75 -15.10
N ASN A 76 -55.18 28.46 -14.98
CA ASN A 76 -55.64 27.38 -15.88
C ASN A 76 -56.60 26.38 -15.19
N ARG A 77 -57.47 26.83 -14.32
CA ARG A 77 -58.42 25.98 -13.59
C ARG A 77 -59.29 25.16 -14.54
N LYS A 78 -59.18 23.81 -14.40
CA LYS A 78 -60.03 22.87 -15.13
C LYS A 78 -61.20 22.42 -14.26
N ILE A 79 -62.38 22.32 -14.87
CA ILE A 79 -63.62 21.87 -14.19
C ILE A 79 -63.47 20.40 -13.78
N PHE A 80 -62.83 19.59 -14.63
CA PHE A 80 -62.47 18.18 -14.36
C PHE A 80 -60.98 18.04 -14.20
N ALA A 81 -60.52 17.86 -12.98
CA ALA A 81 -59.11 17.62 -12.68
C ALA A 81 -58.76 16.16 -12.90
N THR A 82 -57.69 15.87 -13.68
CA THR A 82 -56.99 14.58 -13.76
C THR A 82 -55.82 14.59 -12.81
N GLN A 83 -55.38 13.41 -12.37
CA GLN A 83 -54.20 13.30 -11.54
C GLN A 83 -52.96 13.76 -12.34
N GLU A 84 -52.22 14.70 -11.78
CA GLU A 84 -51.00 15.24 -12.37
C GLU A 84 -49.85 15.15 -11.33
N ASP A 85 -48.72 14.58 -11.73
CA ASP A 85 -47.48 14.53 -10.93
C ASP A 85 -46.47 15.51 -11.54
N TYR A 86 -46.02 16.46 -10.76
CA TYR A 86 -45.09 17.51 -11.20
C TYR A 86 -43.66 17.19 -10.77
N LYS A 87 -42.73 17.44 -11.67
CA LYS A 87 -41.30 17.38 -11.45
C LYS A 87 -40.73 18.78 -11.46
N ILE A 88 -41.00 19.55 -10.39
CA ILE A 88 -40.49 20.93 -10.26
C ILE A 88 -38.97 20.93 -10.11
N ALA A 89 -38.34 22.05 -10.48
CA ALA A 89 -36.92 22.22 -10.26
C ALA A 89 -36.59 22.27 -8.75
N TYR A 90 -35.46 21.75 -8.38
CA TYR A 90 -34.97 21.79 -7.00
C TYR A 90 -33.46 21.92 -6.98
N GLN A 91 -32.92 22.38 -5.84
CA GLN A 91 -31.51 22.42 -5.56
C GLN A 91 -31.26 21.74 -4.22
N ILE A 92 -30.28 20.85 -4.19
CA ILE A 92 -29.84 20.20 -2.96
C ILE A 92 -28.63 20.96 -2.43
N GLN A 93 -28.71 21.34 -1.16
CA GLN A 93 -27.63 21.95 -0.39
C GLN A 93 -27.00 20.90 0.51
N LYS A 94 -25.71 21.02 0.74
CA LYS A 94 -24.93 20.11 1.59
C LYS A 94 -24.05 20.89 2.54
N ASN A 95 -24.05 20.49 3.81
CA ASN A 95 -23.15 20.96 4.83
C ASN A 95 -22.09 19.86 5.07
N GLU A 96 -20.93 20.00 4.43
CA GLU A 96 -19.84 19.01 4.48
C GLU A 96 -19.31 18.77 5.90
N GLU A 97 -19.19 19.81 6.72
CA GLU A 97 -18.72 19.67 8.10
C GLU A 97 -19.72 18.90 8.98
N GLN A 98 -21.00 19.11 8.78
CA GLN A 98 -22.04 18.37 9.48
C GLN A 98 -22.04 16.89 9.10
N GLU A 99 -21.91 16.60 7.80
CA GLU A 99 -21.79 15.22 7.31
C GLU A 99 -20.58 14.52 7.90
N LYS A 100 -19.41 15.16 7.84
CA LYS A 100 -18.18 14.63 8.40
C LYS A 100 -18.30 14.29 9.88
N LYS A 101 -18.92 15.20 10.65
CA LYS A 101 -19.18 14.95 12.08
C LYS A 101 -20.13 13.80 12.31
N ALA A 102 -21.22 13.72 11.55
CA ALA A 102 -22.21 12.65 11.66
C ALA A 102 -21.58 11.28 11.36
N LEU A 103 -20.80 11.18 10.28
CA LEU A 103 -20.11 9.94 9.91
C LEU A 103 -19.04 9.54 10.93
N ALA A 104 -18.27 10.50 11.44
CA ALA A 104 -17.26 10.23 12.46
C ALA A 104 -17.85 9.76 13.79
N SER A 105 -19.01 10.33 14.19
CA SER A 105 -19.67 10.02 15.46
C SER A 105 -20.42 8.68 15.44
N SER A 106 -20.71 8.13 14.28
CA SER A 106 -21.49 6.90 14.11
C SER A 106 -20.85 5.66 14.68
N ASN A 107 -19.51 5.58 14.67
CA ASN A 107 -18.68 4.43 15.04
C ASN A 107 -19.15 3.08 14.41
N PHE A 108 -20.04 3.10 13.46
CA PHE A 108 -20.57 1.98 12.67
C PHE A 108 -20.71 0.66 13.45
N GLY A 109 -21.41 0.71 14.58
CA GLY A 109 -21.68 -0.46 15.42
C GLY A 109 -20.54 -0.86 16.38
N GLY A 110 -19.51 -0.03 16.53
CA GLY A 110 -18.40 -0.26 17.48
C GLY A 110 -17.57 -1.49 17.17
N LYS A 111 -17.51 -1.94 15.92
CA LYS A 111 -16.72 -3.10 15.50
C LYS A 111 -15.23 -2.86 15.67
N GLU A 112 -14.52 -3.89 16.14
CA GLU A 112 -13.06 -3.92 16.01
C GLU A 112 -12.70 -3.99 14.52
N ARG A 113 -11.71 -3.18 14.13
CA ARG A 113 -11.27 -3.08 12.75
C ARG A 113 -9.81 -3.48 12.63
N THR A 114 -9.48 -4.05 11.49
CA THR A 114 -8.14 -4.51 11.17
C THR A 114 -7.56 -3.63 10.09
N ALA A 115 -6.32 -3.14 10.29
CA ALA A 115 -5.61 -2.39 9.30
C ALA A 115 -5.29 -3.24 8.06
N SER A 116 -5.25 -2.60 6.91
CA SER A 116 -4.69 -3.21 5.70
C SER A 116 -3.18 -3.40 5.84
N VAL A 117 -2.65 -4.44 5.24
CA VAL A 117 -1.24 -4.79 5.25
C VAL A 117 -0.69 -4.61 3.84
N ASP A 118 0.42 -3.92 3.72
CA ASP A 118 1.13 -3.74 2.46
C ASP A 118 1.87 -5.00 2.03
N ALA A 119 1.95 -5.21 0.73
CA ALA A 119 2.85 -6.20 0.18
C ALA A 119 4.30 -5.81 0.46
N ALA A 120 5.14 -6.77 0.75
CA ALA A 120 6.55 -6.54 1.03
C ALA A 120 7.42 -7.73 0.61
N VAL A 121 8.67 -7.45 0.29
CA VAL A 121 9.72 -8.46 0.25
C VAL A 121 10.27 -8.58 1.67
N GLN A 122 10.45 -9.81 2.14
CA GLN A 122 10.93 -10.09 3.48
C GLN A 122 11.89 -11.28 3.46
N TYR A 123 12.92 -11.23 4.33
CA TYR A 123 13.74 -12.39 4.60
C TYR A 123 13.10 -13.25 5.69
N ASP A 124 12.83 -14.51 5.37
CA ASP A 124 12.29 -15.48 6.31
C ASP A 124 13.44 -16.20 7.02
N GLU A 125 13.62 -15.92 8.30
CA GLU A 125 14.66 -16.50 9.14
C GLU A 125 14.50 -18.00 9.37
N GLN A 126 13.30 -18.52 9.27
CA GLN A 126 13.03 -19.96 9.45
C GLN A 126 13.34 -20.73 8.17
N GLN A 127 12.89 -20.21 7.03
CA GLN A 127 13.13 -20.80 5.72
C GLN A 127 14.51 -20.44 5.15
N LYS A 128 15.18 -19.45 5.75
CA LYS A 128 16.48 -18.93 5.29
C LYS A 128 16.47 -18.48 3.83
N GLN A 129 15.39 -17.79 3.44
CA GLN A 129 15.21 -17.27 2.09
C GLN A 129 14.36 -16.01 2.07
N PHE A 130 14.44 -15.27 0.97
CA PHE A 130 13.55 -14.15 0.73
C PHE A 130 12.18 -14.67 0.29
N VAL A 131 11.13 -14.05 0.82
CA VAL A 131 9.74 -14.38 0.50
C VAL A 131 8.97 -13.11 0.15
N LEU A 132 7.90 -13.29 -0.63
CA LEU A 132 6.94 -12.23 -0.89
C LEU A 132 5.82 -12.32 0.14
N VAL A 133 5.64 -11.25 0.91
CA VAL A 133 4.47 -11.08 1.76
C VAL A 133 3.38 -10.41 0.92
N ASN A 134 2.22 -11.06 0.81
CA ASN A 134 1.08 -10.52 0.08
C ASN A 134 0.43 -9.37 0.84
N ASP A 135 -0.11 -8.42 0.08
CA ASP A 135 -1.01 -7.42 0.64
C ASP A 135 -2.30 -8.07 1.15
N VAL A 136 -2.85 -7.49 2.20
CA VAL A 136 -4.11 -7.96 2.79
C VAL A 136 -5.02 -6.76 2.99
N GLN A 137 -6.23 -6.83 2.43
CA GLN A 137 -7.26 -5.84 2.64
C GLN A 137 -7.82 -5.94 4.07
N GLY A 138 -7.68 -4.87 4.84
CA GLY A 138 -8.32 -4.69 6.13
C GLY A 138 -9.71 -4.05 6.00
N ASN A 139 -10.25 -3.63 7.13
CA ASN A 139 -11.56 -2.97 7.20
C ASN A 139 -11.55 -1.68 8.02
N GLU A 140 -10.40 -1.10 8.28
CA GLU A 140 -10.34 0.27 8.81
C GLU A 140 -10.92 1.23 7.79
N ILE A 141 -11.76 2.16 8.29
CA ILE A 141 -12.43 3.13 7.43
C ILE A 141 -11.48 4.26 7.07
N ASP A 142 -11.43 4.57 5.78
CA ASP A 142 -10.85 5.81 5.28
C ASP A 142 -11.94 6.88 5.25
N GLU A 143 -11.78 7.92 6.06
CA GLU A 143 -12.81 8.97 6.22
C GLU A 143 -13.12 9.70 4.90
N THR A 144 -12.11 9.94 4.08
CA THR A 144 -12.28 10.63 2.79
C THR A 144 -13.01 9.74 1.79
N ARG A 145 -12.64 8.46 1.71
CA ARG A 145 -13.33 7.49 0.85
C ARG A 145 -14.77 7.29 1.29
N LEU A 146 -15.01 7.20 2.61
CA LEU A 146 -16.35 7.08 3.18
C LEU A 146 -17.22 8.27 2.78
N GLN A 147 -16.75 9.49 2.97
CA GLN A 147 -17.53 10.70 2.64
C GLN A 147 -17.86 10.74 1.15
N SER A 148 -16.87 10.51 0.28
CA SER A 148 -17.10 10.49 -1.17
C SER A 148 -18.08 9.40 -1.61
N TYR A 149 -18.00 8.22 -1.01
CA TYR A 149 -18.90 7.11 -1.31
C TYR A 149 -20.32 7.40 -0.85
N VAL A 150 -20.51 7.96 0.34
CA VAL A 150 -21.82 8.37 0.88
C VAL A 150 -22.42 9.42 -0.01
N ASP A 151 -21.66 10.45 -0.41
CA ASP A 151 -22.11 11.47 -1.35
C ASP A 151 -22.64 10.88 -2.64
N GLN A 152 -21.88 9.99 -3.24
CA GLN A 152 -22.27 9.33 -4.48
C GLN A 152 -23.56 8.51 -4.31
N MET A 153 -23.66 7.74 -3.24
CA MET A 153 -24.84 6.92 -2.96
C MET A 153 -26.07 7.76 -2.71
N LEU A 154 -25.96 8.86 -1.99
CA LEU A 154 -27.07 9.78 -1.75
C LEU A 154 -27.50 10.47 -3.05
N ASP A 155 -26.57 10.99 -3.83
CA ASP A 155 -26.87 11.64 -5.11
C ASP A 155 -27.60 10.69 -6.08
N ASP A 156 -27.13 9.46 -6.19
CA ASP A 156 -27.76 8.44 -7.03
C ASP A 156 -29.17 8.11 -6.56
N ASN A 157 -29.38 8.00 -5.24
CA ASN A 157 -30.71 7.78 -4.68
C ASN A 157 -31.64 8.97 -4.91
N PHE A 158 -31.16 10.20 -4.75
CA PHE A 158 -31.97 11.40 -5.01
C PHE A 158 -32.38 11.51 -6.48
N ARG A 159 -31.51 11.14 -7.41
CA ARG A 159 -31.83 11.11 -8.85
C ARG A 159 -32.92 10.09 -9.18
N LEU A 160 -32.85 8.91 -8.55
CA LEU A 160 -33.85 7.86 -8.75
C LEU A 160 -35.18 8.22 -8.12
N LYS A 161 -35.16 8.73 -6.89
CA LYS A 161 -36.31 9.08 -6.10
C LYS A 161 -35.97 10.18 -5.10
N LEU A 162 -36.46 11.38 -5.32
CA LEU A 162 -36.17 12.53 -4.45
C LEU A 162 -36.80 12.39 -3.07
N LEU A 163 -38.03 11.93 -3.01
CA LEU A 163 -38.85 11.83 -1.79
C LEU A 163 -39.34 10.40 -1.57
N GLY A 164 -39.38 9.99 -0.31
CA GLY A 164 -39.99 8.75 0.15
C GLY A 164 -39.10 7.53 0.02
N GLY A 165 -39.32 6.56 0.88
CA GLY A 165 -38.54 5.34 1.00
C GLY A 165 -37.22 5.54 1.72
N ASP A 166 -36.72 4.46 2.36
CA ASP A 166 -35.44 4.48 3.05
C ASP A 166 -34.29 4.35 2.04
N ILE A 167 -33.16 4.99 2.32
CA ILE A 167 -31.93 4.85 1.56
C ILE A 167 -31.06 3.83 2.29
N GLN A 168 -30.51 2.86 1.56
CA GLN A 168 -29.56 1.89 2.11
C GLN A 168 -28.18 2.11 1.49
N ILE A 169 -27.16 2.18 2.36
CA ILE A 169 -25.76 2.33 1.97
C ILE A 169 -24.99 1.18 2.60
N THR A 170 -24.31 0.40 1.76
CA THR A 170 -23.50 -0.73 2.22
C THR A 170 -22.03 -0.33 2.29
N LEU A 171 -21.43 -0.50 3.48
CA LEU A 171 -20.02 -0.30 3.71
C LEU A 171 -19.27 -1.58 3.33
N ASP A 172 -18.28 -1.45 2.47
CA ASP A 172 -17.39 -2.52 2.02
C ASP A 172 -16.02 -1.94 1.64
N THR A 173 -15.26 -2.61 0.79
CA THR A 173 -13.95 -2.17 0.33
C THR A 173 -13.94 -0.78 -0.32
N ASN A 174 -15.10 -0.24 -0.71
CA ASN A 174 -15.20 1.12 -1.25
C ASN A 174 -14.84 2.19 -0.22
N VAL A 175 -15.04 1.91 1.07
CA VAL A 175 -14.82 2.85 2.17
C VAL A 175 -13.63 2.49 3.05
N TYR A 176 -13.01 1.31 2.86
CA TYR A 176 -11.89 0.90 3.68
C TYR A 176 -10.57 1.47 3.16
N GLN A 177 -9.62 1.66 4.09
CA GLN A 177 -8.25 1.96 3.76
C GLN A 177 -7.68 0.82 2.91
N GLN A 178 -7.10 1.17 1.79
CA GLN A 178 -6.49 0.19 0.90
C GLN A 178 -5.03 -0.02 1.30
N PRO A 179 -4.45 -1.21 1.02
CA PRO A 179 -3.01 -1.35 1.07
C PRO A 179 -2.34 -0.30 0.17
N SER A 180 -1.29 0.34 0.69
CA SER A 180 -0.53 1.35 -0.07
C SER A 180 0.36 0.70 -1.13
N VAL A 181 0.80 -0.54 -0.87
CA VAL A 181 1.61 -1.35 -1.77
C VAL A 181 0.92 -2.68 -2.00
N THR A 182 0.70 -3.02 -3.25
CA THR A 182 0.15 -4.32 -3.68
C THR A 182 1.22 -5.16 -4.34
N VAL A 183 1.02 -6.48 -4.39
CA VAL A 183 1.94 -7.40 -5.08
C VAL A 183 2.11 -6.99 -6.54
N SER A 184 3.37 -6.95 -6.99
CA SER A 184 3.74 -6.65 -8.37
C SER A 184 4.73 -7.67 -8.91
N ASP A 185 4.83 -7.75 -10.24
CA ASP A 185 5.83 -8.57 -10.93
C ASP A 185 7.26 -8.13 -10.56
N GLU A 186 7.48 -6.84 -10.34
CA GLU A 186 8.76 -6.29 -9.89
C GLU A 186 9.17 -6.88 -8.53
N MET A 187 8.26 -6.94 -7.57
CA MET A 187 8.51 -7.54 -6.26
C MET A 187 8.81 -9.03 -6.37
N GLN A 188 8.07 -9.77 -7.20
CA GLN A 188 8.33 -11.19 -7.46
C GLN A 188 9.70 -11.41 -8.08
N ASN A 189 10.07 -10.61 -9.06
CA ASN A 189 11.38 -10.66 -9.70
C ASN A 189 12.50 -10.32 -8.71
N LYS A 190 12.27 -9.37 -7.81
CA LYS A 190 13.21 -9.02 -6.75
C LYS A 190 13.45 -10.20 -5.81
N VAL A 191 12.40 -10.87 -5.36
CA VAL A 191 12.50 -12.07 -4.51
C VAL A 191 13.30 -13.16 -5.22
N THR A 192 12.98 -13.44 -6.48
CA THR A 192 13.69 -14.44 -7.29
C THR A 192 15.16 -14.06 -7.43
N GLY A 193 15.48 -12.82 -7.77
CA GLY A 193 16.85 -12.34 -7.94
C GLY A 193 17.66 -12.41 -6.65
N LEU A 194 17.09 -12.02 -5.52
CA LEU A 194 17.73 -12.09 -4.21
C LEU A 194 18.01 -13.56 -3.80
N ASN A 195 17.06 -14.45 -4.02
CA ASN A 195 17.24 -15.87 -3.72
C ASN A 195 18.26 -16.52 -4.65
N ASP A 196 18.29 -16.16 -5.93
CA ASP A 196 19.31 -16.64 -6.86
C ASP A 196 20.71 -16.19 -6.41
N GLN A 197 20.86 -14.95 -6.02
CA GLN A 197 22.11 -14.41 -5.49
C GLN A 197 22.51 -15.10 -4.18
N LEU A 198 21.58 -15.28 -3.26
CA LEU A 198 21.80 -15.99 -2.00
C LEU A 198 22.25 -17.44 -2.22
N ASN A 199 21.58 -18.14 -3.14
CA ASN A 199 21.91 -19.51 -3.50
C ASN A 199 23.31 -19.61 -4.14
N LYS A 200 23.72 -18.62 -4.93
CA LYS A 200 25.08 -18.57 -5.47
C LYS A 200 26.11 -18.44 -4.36
N TYR A 201 25.94 -17.55 -3.41
CA TYR A 201 26.83 -17.46 -2.25
C TYR A 201 26.90 -18.78 -1.47
N ARG A 202 25.77 -19.43 -1.25
CA ARG A 202 25.68 -20.71 -0.51
C ARG A 202 26.22 -21.90 -1.26
N SER A 203 26.40 -21.82 -2.58
CA SER A 203 26.93 -22.87 -3.44
C SER A 203 28.40 -22.65 -3.81
N THR A 204 28.98 -21.55 -3.34
CA THR A 204 30.38 -21.20 -3.67
C THR A 204 31.35 -21.74 -2.64
N THR A 205 32.45 -22.25 -3.10
CA THR A 205 33.68 -22.50 -2.34
C THR A 205 34.86 -21.92 -3.10
N VAL A 206 35.83 -21.35 -2.39
CA VAL A 206 37.07 -20.85 -2.99
C VAL A 206 38.23 -21.56 -2.34
N THR A 207 39.00 -22.26 -3.13
CA THR A 207 40.21 -22.96 -2.69
C THR A 207 41.42 -22.24 -3.26
N TYR A 208 42.24 -21.68 -2.39
CA TYR A 208 43.51 -21.11 -2.74
C TYR A 208 44.59 -22.21 -2.78
N THR A 209 45.39 -22.24 -3.86
CA THR A 209 46.58 -23.00 -3.94
C THR A 209 47.79 -22.12 -3.62
N LEU A 210 48.54 -22.48 -2.61
CA LEU A 210 49.62 -21.68 -2.03
C LEU A 210 50.89 -22.55 -1.91
N GLY A 211 51.48 -22.83 -3.06
CA GLY A 211 52.58 -23.80 -3.13
C GLY A 211 52.09 -25.24 -2.85
N SER A 212 52.56 -25.84 -1.79
CA SER A 212 52.13 -27.18 -1.36
C SER A 212 50.94 -27.16 -0.38
N THR A 213 50.43 -25.99 -0.03
CA THR A 213 49.35 -25.77 0.94
C THR A 213 48.10 -25.24 0.27
N THR A 214 46.96 -25.54 0.83
CA THR A 214 45.69 -24.97 0.39
C THR A 214 44.97 -24.28 1.53
N GLU A 215 44.23 -23.22 1.20
CA GLU A 215 43.26 -22.55 2.10
C GLU A 215 41.90 -22.57 1.43
N VAL A 216 40.86 -22.89 2.19
CA VAL A 216 39.50 -23.01 1.67
C VAL A 216 38.60 -21.99 2.35
N ILE A 217 37.88 -21.23 1.55
CA ILE A 217 36.73 -20.44 2.00
C ILE A 217 35.48 -21.28 1.70
N ASP A 218 34.89 -21.83 2.74
CA ASP A 218 33.68 -22.63 2.61
C ASP A 218 32.39 -21.78 2.67
N ALA A 219 31.25 -22.38 2.36
CA ALA A 219 29.97 -21.73 2.38
C ALA A 219 29.61 -21.16 3.77
N GLY A 220 30.02 -21.83 4.84
CA GLY A 220 29.78 -21.35 6.22
C GLY A 220 30.52 -20.05 6.51
N THR A 221 31.77 -19.93 6.04
CA THR A 221 32.55 -18.67 6.15
C THR A 221 31.91 -17.57 5.31
N ILE A 222 31.50 -17.85 4.09
CA ILE A 222 30.82 -16.88 3.20
C ILE A 222 29.54 -16.39 3.85
N GLU A 223 28.73 -17.28 4.43
CA GLU A 223 27.49 -16.91 5.12
C GLU A 223 27.73 -15.86 6.21
N THR A 224 28.87 -15.92 6.93
CA THR A 224 29.21 -14.92 7.96
C THR A 224 29.50 -13.53 7.39
N TRP A 225 29.79 -13.42 6.11
CA TRP A 225 30.08 -12.15 5.42
C TRP A 225 28.84 -11.55 4.76
N LEU A 226 27.71 -12.27 4.73
CA LEU A 226 26.49 -11.77 4.14
C LEU A 226 25.79 -10.78 5.06
N GLN A 227 25.37 -9.68 4.48
CA GLN A 227 24.53 -8.66 5.11
C GLN A 227 23.14 -8.76 4.51
N ILE A 228 22.24 -9.34 5.28
CA ILE A 228 20.86 -9.63 4.86
C ILE A 228 19.94 -8.68 5.62
N THR A 229 19.11 -7.96 4.88
CA THR A 229 17.95 -7.22 5.41
C THR A 229 16.69 -7.85 4.83
N ASP A 230 15.51 -7.28 5.15
CA ASP A 230 14.25 -7.81 4.60
C ASP A 230 14.19 -7.78 3.07
N ASP A 231 14.83 -6.81 2.44
CA ASP A 231 14.73 -6.57 1.01
C ASP A 231 16.07 -6.41 0.29
N SER A 232 17.17 -6.74 0.95
CA SER A 232 18.50 -6.59 0.36
C SER A 232 19.47 -7.69 0.79
N LEU A 233 20.43 -7.97 -0.06
CA LEU A 233 21.52 -8.88 0.15
C LEU A 233 22.81 -8.23 -0.35
N ASN A 234 23.77 -8.06 0.55
CA ASN A 234 25.10 -7.55 0.24
C ASN A 234 26.15 -8.42 0.91
N ILE A 235 27.38 -8.36 0.42
CA ILE A 235 28.53 -8.95 1.08
C ILE A 235 29.31 -7.87 1.82
N ASP A 236 29.78 -8.19 3.02
CA ASP A 236 30.64 -7.31 3.82
C ASP A 236 32.02 -7.23 3.18
N GLN A 237 32.27 -6.16 2.43
CA GLN A 237 33.55 -5.95 1.73
C GLN A 237 34.71 -5.75 2.70
N GLU A 238 34.51 -5.21 3.88
CA GLU A 238 35.55 -5.05 4.90
C GLU A 238 35.94 -6.41 5.49
N ALA A 239 35.01 -7.32 5.66
CA ALA A 239 35.29 -8.69 6.06
C ALA A 239 36.13 -9.41 5.01
N VAL A 240 35.81 -9.24 3.73
CA VAL A 240 36.58 -9.80 2.61
C VAL A 240 38.00 -9.23 2.56
N LYS A 241 38.13 -7.91 2.71
CA LYS A 241 39.47 -7.26 2.79
C LYS A 241 40.29 -7.78 3.95
N SER A 242 39.66 -7.90 5.13
CA SER A 242 40.34 -8.46 6.32
C SER A 242 40.83 -9.90 6.11
N TYR A 243 40.00 -10.70 5.45
CA TYR A 243 40.42 -12.07 5.09
C TYR A 243 41.66 -12.07 4.15
N VAL A 244 41.63 -11.23 3.11
CA VAL A 244 42.76 -11.12 2.15
C VAL A 244 44.03 -10.59 2.85
N GLN A 245 43.90 -9.60 3.75
CA GLN A 245 45.02 -9.11 4.56
C GLN A 245 45.63 -10.21 5.41
N ASN A 246 44.80 -11.01 6.06
CA ASN A 246 45.28 -12.15 6.87
C ASN A 246 45.92 -13.23 6.00
N LEU A 247 45.36 -13.49 4.83
CA LEU A 247 45.94 -14.44 3.86
C LEU A 247 47.32 -13.97 3.40
N ALA A 248 47.47 -12.69 3.06
CA ALA A 248 48.72 -12.09 2.67
C ALA A 248 49.77 -12.15 3.80
N ALA A 249 49.36 -11.76 5.02
CA ALA A 249 50.22 -11.82 6.19
C ALA A 249 50.75 -13.26 6.49
N LYS A 250 49.93 -14.26 6.23
CA LYS A 250 50.25 -15.65 6.49
C LYS A 250 51.16 -16.27 5.40
N TYR A 251 50.99 -15.89 4.15
CA TYR A 251 51.61 -16.61 3.01
C TYR A 251 52.57 -15.78 2.15
N ASN A 252 52.64 -14.45 2.29
CA ASN A 252 53.67 -13.68 1.57
C ASN A 252 55.07 -14.14 1.98
N THR A 253 55.90 -14.39 1.00
CA THR A 253 57.27 -14.86 1.20
C THR A 253 58.35 -13.88 0.78
N ILE A 254 57.97 -12.78 0.19
CA ILE A 254 58.91 -11.67 -0.12
C ILE A 254 59.47 -11.11 1.19
N TYR A 255 60.76 -10.79 1.19
CA TYR A 255 61.50 -10.30 2.35
C TYR A 255 61.61 -11.25 3.56
N VAL A 256 61.21 -12.54 3.41
CA VAL A 256 61.43 -13.54 4.46
C VAL A 256 62.92 -13.90 4.46
N PRO A 257 63.62 -13.84 5.61
CA PRO A 257 65.01 -14.23 5.71
C PRO A 257 65.20 -15.70 5.29
N ARG A 258 66.18 -15.95 4.45
CA ARG A 258 66.54 -17.28 3.98
C ARG A 258 68.00 -17.57 4.29
N THR A 259 68.25 -18.74 4.86
CA THR A 259 69.59 -19.20 5.13
C THR A 259 70.07 -20.14 4.01
N PHE A 260 71.20 -19.82 3.44
CA PHE A 260 71.84 -20.61 2.38
C PHE A 260 73.12 -21.28 2.92
N HIS A 261 73.26 -22.56 2.67
CA HIS A 261 74.47 -23.28 2.94
C HIS A 261 75.43 -23.02 1.78
N THR A 262 76.53 -22.39 2.05
CA THR A 262 77.56 -22.16 1.02
C THR A 262 78.40 -23.38 0.81
N SER A 263 78.97 -23.57 -0.38
CA SER A 263 79.91 -24.67 -0.69
C SER A 263 81.20 -24.67 0.17
N TYR A 264 81.40 -23.62 0.95
CA TYR A 264 82.53 -23.51 1.90
C TYR A 264 82.12 -23.84 3.36
N GLY A 265 80.87 -24.37 3.54
CA GLY A 265 80.41 -24.84 4.86
C GLY A 265 79.90 -23.77 5.81
N ASN A 266 79.75 -22.55 5.35
CA ASN A 266 79.17 -21.46 6.14
C ASN A 266 77.71 -21.22 5.78
N ASP A 267 76.90 -20.91 6.78
CA ASP A 267 75.52 -20.48 6.60
C ASP A 267 75.48 -18.95 6.41
N VAL A 268 74.87 -18.53 5.33
CA VAL A 268 74.59 -17.08 5.06
C VAL A 268 73.10 -16.82 5.08
N THR A 269 72.65 -15.96 5.96
CA THR A 269 71.28 -15.56 6.00
C THR A 269 71.14 -14.28 5.20
N VAL A 270 70.28 -14.35 4.17
CA VAL A 270 69.90 -13.18 3.39
C VAL A 270 68.55 -12.74 3.87
N SER A 271 68.46 -11.57 4.51
CA SER A 271 67.28 -11.05 5.14
C SER A 271 66.55 -9.99 4.30
N ASP A 272 67.19 -9.48 3.24
CA ASP A 272 66.69 -8.40 2.43
C ASP A 272 66.65 -8.85 0.95
N ASN A 273 65.80 -9.85 0.67
CA ASN A 273 65.69 -10.41 -0.66
C ASN A 273 64.30 -10.17 -1.24
N GLU A 274 64.24 -9.83 -2.49
CA GLU A 274 63.02 -9.62 -3.29
C GLU A 274 62.51 -10.95 -3.92
N TYR A 275 63.06 -12.09 -3.53
CA TYR A 275 62.65 -13.41 -4.00
C TYR A 275 61.50 -13.93 -3.17
N GLY A 276 60.43 -14.30 -3.84
CA GLY A 276 59.23 -14.82 -3.22
C GLY A 276 58.01 -14.24 -3.88
N PHE A 277 56.85 -14.59 -3.40
CA PHE A 277 55.58 -14.05 -3.91
C PHE A 277 54.96 -13.08 -2.93
N GLN A 278 54.23 -12.16 -3.48
CA GLN A 278 53.42 -11.18 -2.75
C GLN A 278 52.03 -11.12 -3.37
N ILE A 279 51.01 -11.25 -2.53
CA ILE A 279 49.61 -11.13 -2.96
C ILE A 279 49.32 -9.65 -3.23
N ASP A 280 48.77 -9.37 -4.42
CA ASP A 280 48.13 -8.12 -4.73
C ASP A 280 46.79 -8.07 -4.00
N GLN A 281 46.74 -7.41 -2.83
CA GLN A 281 45.56 -7.42 -1.96
C GLN A 281 44.34 -6.78 -2.62
N ASP A 282 44.52 -5.68 -3.32
CA ASP A 282 43.37 -4.98 -3.98
C ASP A 282 42.86 -5.83 -5.16
N GLY A 283 43.76 -6.36 -5.97
CA GLY A 283 43.41 -7.26 -7.08
C GLY A 283 42.74 -8.54 -6.59
N GLU A 284 43.24 -9.12 -5.49
CA GLU A 284 42.67 -10.33 -4.89
C GLU A 284 41.27 -10.06 -4.33
N VAL A 285 41.03 -8.93 -3.65
CA VAL A 285 39.69 -8.57 -3.17
C VAL A 285 38.68 -8.47 -4.32
N GLN A 286 39.05 -7.84 -5.43
CA GLN A 286 38.18 -7.75 -6.60
C GLN A 286 37.88 -9.13 -7.22
N GLN A 287 38.86 -9.94 -7.38
CA GLN A 287 38.69 -11.31 -7.91
C GLN A 287 37.89 -12.17 -6.96
N LEU A 288 38.16 -12.09 -5.66
CA LEU A 288 37.42 -12.86 -4.64
C LEU A 288 35.96 -12.48 -4.59
N LEU A 289 35.64 -11.20 -4.64
CA LEU A 289 34.23 -10.76 -4.71
C LEU A 289 33.49 -11.37 -5.90
N THR A 290 34.14 -11.45 -7.05
CA THR A 290 33.58 -12.08 -8.25
C THR A 290 33.39 -13.59 -8.04
N ASP A 291 34.37 -14.27 -7.48
CA ASP A 291 34.33 -15.71 -7.22
C ASP A 291 33.23 -16.07 -6.22
N LEU A 292 33.08 -15.28 -5.16
CA LEU A 292 32.07 -15.50 -4.11
C LEU A 292 30.63 -15.46 -4.67
N ALA A 293 30.40 -14.65 -5.69
CA ALA A 293 29.11 -14.52 -6.36
C ALA A 293 28.90 -15.54 -7.50
N SER A 294 29.88 -16.44 -7.77
CA SER A 294 29.85 -17.31 -8.94
C SER A 294 28.90 -18.50 -8.82
N GLY A 295 28.60 -18.96 -7.62
CA GLY A 295 27.80 -20.17 -7.38
C GLY A 295 28.56 -21.48 -7.74
N THR A 296 29.88 -21.46 -7.81
CA THR A 296 30.73 -22.60 -8.24
C THR A 296 31.84 -22.88 -7.25
N ALA A 297 32.47 -24.06 -7.37
CA ALA A 297 33.70 -24.35 -6.69
C ALA A 297 34.86 -23.77 -7.51
N VAL A 298 35.56 -22.80 -6.96
CA VAL A 298 36.72 -22.14 -7.58
C VAL A 298 37.98 -22.64 -6.92
N THR A 299 38.96 -23.06 -7.72
CA THR A 299 40.32 -23.42 -7.26
C THR A 299 41.32 -22.64 -8.06
N ARG A 300 42.12 -21.83 -7.42
CA ARG A 300 43.09 -20.96 -8.08
C ARG A 300 44.21 -20.48 -7.15
N ASP A 301 45.27 -20.01 -7.73
CA ASP A 301 46.28 -19.24 -7.01
C ASP A 301 45.71 -17.86 -6.63
N PRO A 302 46.20 -17.23 -5.55
CA PRO A 302 45.92 -15.82 -5.30
C PRO A 302 46.39 -14.93 -6.46
N VAL A 303 45.82 -13.74 -6.57
CA VAL A 303 46.33 -12.71 -7.49
C VAL A 303 47.64 -12.16 -6.89
N TYR A 304 48.74 -12.35 -7.62
CA TYR A 304 50.05 -11.90 -7.18
C TYR A 304 50.45 -10.59 -7.81
N SER A 305 51.12 -9.72 -7.03
CA SER A 305 51.85 -8.55 -7.55
C SER A 305 53.28 -8.96 -7.95
N ILE A 306 53.86 -9.94 -7.24
CA ILE A 306 55.18 -10.53 -7.50
C ILE A 306 55.05 -12.01 -7.33
N SER A 307 55.58 -12.81 -8.28
CA SER A 307 55.54 -14.27 -8.27
C SER A 307 56.80 -14.86 -8.86
#